data_a2599ac87631a76337f74797582c451d
#
_entry.id   a2599ac87631a76337f74797582c451d
#
_cell.length_a   1.000
_cell.length_b   1.000
_cell.length_c   1.000
_cell.angle_alpha   90.00
_cell.angle_beta   90.00
_cell.angle_gamma   90.00
#
_symmetry.space_group_name_H-M   'P 1'
#
loop_
_entity.id
_entity.type
_entity.pdbx_description
1 polymer ?
#
loop_
_entity_poly.entity_id
_entity_poly.type
_entity_poly.pdbx_seq_one_letter_code
_entity_poly.pdbx_strand_id
1 'polypeptide(L)'
;MKITSDWPLPPLGIRFLTPQFVQTQLAGHPLTEGLFPIAMGYYPAAFGHRMQRQQQDSYLLIYCIDGKGTLMCDDKRYRINSGDIILLPPNHPHTYKADTKDPWTIYWLHFNGRLADHFYQHIQMSTPSFNIGVQPRVVRIFDGLSELRRSGYQLAEYIQGGHQLQALLSYVALLVRQQRPQSGKTLNWERLRATMQEHIHGQLNLDELAASAKLSKYHFSKKFKAHTGQSPIQYFINMKIQRACYLLDSTGQSVKQVASAVGYDDAYYFSRLFKKAIGLAPHDYRHHRR
;
A
#
# COMPACT_ATOMS: atom_id res chain seq x y z
N MET A 1 -2.87 -31.38 1.53
CA MET A 1 -3.34 -30.76 0.27
C MET A 1 -2.12 -30.21 -0.50
N LYS A 2 -2.02 -30.39 -1.84
CA LYS A 2 -0.86 -29.86 -2.58
C LYS A 2 -0.96 -28.36 -2.74
N ILE A 3 -0.05 -27.59 -2.17
CA ILE A 3 0.03 -26.12 -2.32
C ILE A 3 0.56 -25.74 -3.71
N THR A 4 1.30 -26.62 -4.37
CA THR A 4 1.90 -26.38 -5.68
C THR A 4 1.30 -27.28 -6.77
N SER A 5 1.40 -26.84 -8.02
CA SER A 5 1.01 -27.64 -9.19
C SER A 5 2.03 -28.78 -9.46
N ASP A 6 1.59 -29.83 -10.12
CA ASP A 6 2.47 -30.86 -10.71
C ASP A 6 3.12 -30.39 -12.02
N TRP A 7 2.89 -29.14 -12.42
CA TRP A 7 3.47 -28.54 -13.61
C TRP A 7 5.02 -28.54 -13.51
N PRO A 8 5.72 -29.03 -14.53
CA PRO A 8 7.17 -29.10 -14.52
C PRO A 8 7.77 -27.69 -14.43
N LEU A 9 8.69 -27.48 -13.49
CA LEU A 9 9.33 -26.18 -13.29
C LEU A 9 10.30 -25.90 -14.44
N PRO A 10 10.16 -24.78 -15.16
CA PRO A 10 11.09 -24.44 -16.25
C PRO A 10 12.47 -24.04 -15.72
N PRO A 11 13.51 -24.00 -16.57
CA PRO A 11 14.75 -23.35 -16.23
C PRO A 11 14.50 -21.93 -15.72
N LEU A 12 15.24 -21.48 -14.71
CA LEU A 12 15.05 -20.18 -14.02
C LEU A 12 13.75 -20.08 -13.19
N GLY A 13 12.87 -21.07 -13.23
CA GLY A 13 11.69 -21.12 -12.37
C GLY A 13 12.07 -21.33 -10.91
N ILE A 14 11.31 -20.72 -10.01
CA ILE A 14 11.47 -20.86 -8.55
C ILE A 14 10.19 -21.45 -7.99
N ARG A 15 10.33 -22.42 -7.11
CA ARG A 15 9.25 -22.99 -6.29
C ARG A 15 9.83 -23.31 -4.93
N PHE A 16 9.30 -22.67 -3.90
CA PHE A 16 9.74 -22.85 -2.52
C PHE A 16 8.52 -23.00 -1.60
N LEU A 17 8.61 -23.97 -0.70
CA LEU A 17 7.60 -24.22 0.33
C LEU A 17 8.29 -24.07 1.70
N THR A 18 7.67 -23.27 2.57
CA THR A 18 8.07 -23.20 3.97
C THR A 18 7.71 -24.51 4.66
N PRO A 19 8.65 -25.24 5.26
CA PRO A 19 8.36 -26.49 5.96
C PRO A 19 7.38 -26.31 7.10
N GLN A 20 6.57 -27.34 7.40
CA GLN A 20 5.52 -27.26 8.42
C GLN A 20 6.06 -26.88 9.80
N PHE A 21 7.22 -27.38 10.21
CA PHE A 21 7.81 -27.02 11.50
C PHE A 21 8.16 -25.53 11.58
N VAL A 22 8.61 -24.91 10.47
CA VAL A 22 8.87 -23.48 10.38
C VAL A 22 7.54 -22.71 10.47
N GLN A 23 6.52 -23.14 9.70
CA GLN A 23 5.19 -22.48 9.74
C GLN A 23 4.63 -22.48 11.16
N THR A 24 4.74 -23.59 11.90
CA THR A 24 4.32 -23.69 13.30
C THR A 24 5.07 -22.69 14.18
N GLN A 25 6.38 -22.58 14.00
CA GLN A 25 7.21 -21.61 14.73
C GLN A 25 6.79 -20.16 14.41
N LEU A 26 6.56 -19.86 13.12
CA LEU A 26 6.16 -18.51 12.69
C LEU A 26 4.78 -18.13 13.21
N ALA A 27 3.85 -19.06 13.25
CA ALA A 27 2.50 -18.83 13.76
C ALA A 27 2.46 -18.54 15.27
N GLY A 28 3.45 -18.98 16.03
CA GLY A 28 3.57 -18.73 17.47
C GLY A 28 4.55 -17.63 17.86
N HIS A 29 5.29 -17.04 16.91
CA HIS A 29 6.30 -16.04 17.24
C HIS A 29 5.74 -14.60 17.11
N PRO A 30 5.92 -13.71 18.13
CA PRO A 30 5.29 -12.38 18.17
C PRO A 30 5.56 -11.49 16.95
N LEU A 31 6.73 -11.61 16.30
CA LEU A 31 7.09 -10.81 15.13
C LEU A 31 6.59 -11.38 13.79
N THR A 32 6.06 -12.62 13.76
CA THR A 32 5.63 -13.29 12.52
C THR A 32 4.20 -13.82 12.57
N GLU A 33 3.62 -14.07 13.75
CA GLU A 33 2.25 -14.59 13.90
C GLU A 33 1.20 -13.75 13.16
N GLY A 34 1.48 -12.45 12.97
CA GLY A 34 0.60 -11.54 12.25
C GLY A 34 0.48 -11.87 10.77
N LEU A 35 1.60 -12.20 10.12
CA LEU A 35 1.66 -12.50 8.69
C LEU A 35 2.98 -13.17 8.32
N PHE A 36 2.91 -14.32 7.65
CA PHE A 36 4.08 -15.08 7.21
C PHE A 36 3.85 -15.81 5.88
N PRO A 37 4.91 -16.02 5.07
CA PRO A 37 4.83 -16.75 3.81
C PRO A 37 4.77 -18.25 4.06
N ILE A 38 3.93 -18.97 3.29
CA ILE A 38 3.78 -20.42 3.31
C ILE A 38 4.49 -21.07 2.12
N ALA A 39 4.31 -20.49 0.94
CA ALA A 39 4.91 -20.98 -0.28
C ALA A 39 5.00 -19.84 -1.29
N MET A 40 5.99 -19.89 -2.16
CA MET A 40 6.17 -18.85 -3.17
C MET A 40 6.92 -19.39 -4.40
N GLY A 41 6.82 -18.65 -5.48
CA GLY A 41 7.58 -18.95 -6.65
C GLY A 41 7.55 -17.91 -7.75
N TYR A 42 8.38 -18.16 -8.74
CA TYR A 42 8.49 -17.43 -9.97
C TYR A 42 8.41 -18.40 -11.13
N TYR A 43 7.49 -18.18 -12.06
CA TYR A 43 7.26 -19.03 -13.22
C TYR A 43 7.41 -18.19 -14.50
N PRO A 44 8.60 -18.19 -15.13
CA PRO A 44 8.81 -17.49 -16.39
C PRO A 44 8.11 -18.20 -17.54
N ALA A 45 7.46 -17.43 -18.44
CA ALA A 45 6.80 -17.92 -19.66
C ALA A 45 6.12 -19.28 -19.44
N ALA A 46 5.23 -19.37 -18.48
CA ALA A 46 4.73 -20.61 -17.89
C ALA A 46 3.80 -21.41 -18.84
N PHE A 47 4.32 -21.84 -19.99
CA PHE A 47 3.59 -22.63 -20.99
C PHE A 47 2.98 -23.90 -20.38
N GLY A 48 1.68 -24.11 -20.61
CA GLY A 48 0.96 -25.27 -20.07
C GLY A 48 0.67 -25.21 -18.56
N HIS A 49 1.08 -24.15 -17.87
CA HIS A 49 0.76 -24.00 -16.45
C HIS A 49 -0.72 -23.89 -16.21
N ARG A 50 -1.24 -24.79 -15.40
CA ARG A 50 -2.65 -24.86 -15.02
C ARG A 50 -2.77 -25.31 -13.56
N MET A 51 -3.72 -24.73 -12.82
CA MET A 51 -4.06 -25.12 -11.47
C MET A 51 -5.59 -25.10 -11.30
N GLN A 52 -6.12 -26.10 -10.63
CA GLN A 52 -7.49 -26.15 -10.15
C GLN A 52 -7.49 -26.45 -8.66
N ARG A 53 -8.24 -25.67 -7.89
CA ARG A 53 -8.39 -25.81 -6.45
C ARG A 53 -9.84 -25.71 -6.04
N GLN A 54 -10.25 -26.67 -5.19
CA GLN A 54 -11.58 -26.67 -4.56
C GLN A 54 -11.50 -26.09 -3.14
N GLN A 55 -10.42 -26.40 -2.43
CA GLN A 55 -10.16 -25.93 -1.09
C GLN A 55 -8.67 -25.58 -0.93
N GLN A 56 -8.41 -24.51 -0.22
CA GLN A 56 -7.07 -24.02 0.10
C GLN A 56 -7.18 -23.26 1.43
N ASP A 57 -6.27 -23.51 2.35
CA ASP A 57 -6.28 -22.97 3.71
C ASP A 57 -5.45 -21.70 3.90
N SER A 58 -5.01 -21.10 2.81
CA SER A 58 -4.14 -19.93 2.78
C SER A 58 -4.60 -18.90 1.76
N TYR A 59 -4.20 -17.65 1.95
CA TYR A 59 -4.36 -16.60 0.94
C TYR A 59 -3.40 -16.85 -0.22
N LEU A 60 -3.84 -16.54 -1.43
CA LEU A 60 -3.03 -16.63 -2.65
C LEU A 60 -2.95 -15.27 -3.31
N LEU A 61 -1.73 -14.79 -3.50
CA LEU A 61 -1.41 -13.65 -4.36
C LEU A 61 -0.66 -14.15 -5.59
N ILE A 62 -1.14 -13.80 -6.80
CA ILE A 62 -0.41 -13.99 -8.06
C ILE A 62 -0.21 -12.60 -8.69
N TYR A 63 0.98 -12.34 -9.19
CA TYR A 63 1.31 -11.12 -9.90
C TYR A 63 1.85 -11.46 -11.28
N CYS A 64 1.12 -11.09 -12.32
CA CYS A 64 1.51 -11.28 -13.71
C CYS A 64 2.38 -10.10 -14.15
N ILE A 65 3.63 -10.37 -14.54
CA ILE A 65 4.56 -9.32 -14.98
C ILE A 65 4.72 -9.27 -16.50
N ASP A 66 4.36 -10.37 -17.19
CA ASP A 66 4.40 -10.46 -18.65
C ASP A 66 3.46 -11.55 -19.14
N GLY A 67 3.07 -11.51 -20.43
CA GLY A 67 2.17 -12.49 -21.04
C GLY A 67 0.73 -12.45 -20.51
N LYS A 68 0.01 -13.55 -20.69
CA LYS A 68 -1.43 -13.64 -20.41
C LYS A 68 -1.83 -14.94 -19.75
N GLY A 69 -2.97 -14.89 -19.07
CA GLY A 69 -3.61 -16.05 -18.46
C GLY A 69 -5.12 -15.87 -18.30
N THR A 70 -5.73 -16.84 -17.65
CA THR A 70 -7.16 -16.82 -17.32
C THR A 70 -7.35 -17.30 -15.89
N LEU A 71 -8.21 -16.62 -15.13
CA LEU A 71 -8.73 -17.05 -13.86
C LEU A 71 -10.23 -17.34 -14.01
N MET A 72 -10.69 -18.47 -13.49
CA MET A 72 -12.10 -18.82 -13.30
C MET A 72 -12.39 -18.89 -11.81
N CYS A 73 -13.37 -18.14 -11.35
CA CYS A 73 -13.75 -18.05 -9.94
C CYS A 73 -15.18 -17.46 -9.87
N ASP A 74 -16.02 -17.99 -8.96
CA ASP A 74 -17.45 -17.62 -8.84
C ASP A 74 -18.20 -17.67 -10.18
N ASP A 75 -17.99 -18.72 -10.96
CA ASP A 75 -18.55 -18.94 -12.31
C ASP A 75 -18.24 -17.81 -13.31
N LYS A 76 -17.30 -16.93 -12.97
CA LYS A 76 -16.84 -15.84 -13.83
C LYS A 76 -15.45 -16.09 -14.35
N ARG A 77 -15.24 -15.65 -15.59
CA ARG A 77 -13.95 -15.70 -16.26
C ARG A 77 -13.29 -14.32 -16.28
N TYR A 78 -12.08 -14.26 -15.73
CA TYR A 78 -11.23 -13.07 -15.73
C TYR A 78 -10.04 -13.29 -16.66
N ARG A 79 -9.82 -12.37 -17.60
CA ARG A 79 -8.59 -12.32 -18.38
C ARG A 79 -7.52 -11.67 -17.55
N ILE A 80 -6.34 -12.30 -17.52
CA ILE A 80 -5.18 -11.81 -16.78
C ILE A 80 -4.14 -11.36 -17.80
N ASN A 81 -3.64 -10.15 -17.64
CA ASN A 81 -2.64 -9.53 -18.50
C ASN A 81 -1.46 -9.07 -17.66
N SER A 82 -0.40 -8.63 -18.33
CA SER A 82 0.74 -7.99 -17.66
C SER A 82 0.30 -6.81 -16.78
N GLY A 83 0.80 -6.76 -15.56
CA GLY A 83 0.42 -5.79 -14.54
C GLY A 83 -0.76 -6.21 -13.65
N ASP A 84 -1.44 -7.33 -13.94
CA ASP A 84 -2.55 -7.80 -13.11
C ASP A 84 -2.05 -8.54 -11.86
N ILE A 85 -2.72 -8.27 -10.75
CA ILE A 85 -2.66 -9.11 -9.55
C ILE A 85 -3.93 -9.93 -9.43
N ILE A 86 -3.81 -11.14 -8.87
CA ILE A 86 -4.90 -11.97 -8.38
C ILE A 86 -4.72 -12.08 -6.87
N LEU A 87 -5.79 -11.87 -6.11
CA LEU A 87 -5.80 -12.07 -4.67
C LEU A 87 -7.03 -12.86 -4.27
N LEU A 88 -6.82 -14.06 -3.74
CA LEU A 88 -7.87 -15.01 -3.36
C LEU A 88 -7.77 -15.35 -1.87
N PRO A 89 -8.91 -15.36 -1.15
CA PRO A 89 -8.96 -15.78 0.25
C PRO A 89 -8.91 -17.31 0.38
N PRO A 90 -8.73 -17.84 1.59
CA PRO A 90 -8.87 -19.27 1.86
C PRO A 90 -10.25 -19.81 1.44
N ASN A 91 -10.29 -21.10 1.13
CA ASN A 91 -11.51 -21.86 0.80
C ASN A 91 -12.32 -21.28 -0.38
N HIS A 92 -11.65 -20.59 -1.30
CA HIS A 92 -12.27 -20.02 -2.49
C HIS A 92 -11.97 -20.88 -3.72
N PRO A 93 -12.95 -21.64 -4.26
CA PRO A 93 -12.75 -22.50 -5.42
C PRO A 93 -12.34 -21.69 -6.65
N HIS A 94 -11.28 -22.13 -7.32
CA HIS A 94 -10.78 -21.42 -8.49
C HIS A 94 -9.97 -22.31 -9.44
N THR A 95 -9.91 -21.90 -10.68
CA THR A 95 -9.02 -22.49 -11.70
C THR A 95 -8.30 -21.36 -12.41
N TYR A 96 -7.01 -21.50 -12.59
CA TYR A 96 -6.26 -20.58 -13.44
C TYR A 96 -5.34 -21.33 -14.40
N LYS A 97 -5.04 -20.70 -15.53
CA LYS A 97 -4.15 -21.25 -16.55
C LYS A 97 -3.45 -20.16 -17.34
N ALA A 98 -2.23 -20.46 -17.79
CA ALA A 98 -1.52 -19.65 -18.78
C ALA A 98 -2.22 -19.66 -20.14
N ASP A 99 -2.05 -18.60 -20.91
CA ASP A 99 -2.43 -18.57 -22.33
C ASP A 99 -1.51 -19.51 -23.13
N THR A 100 -2.01 -20.09 -24.21
CA THR A 100 -1.26 -21.07 -25.02
C THR A 100 -0.31 -20.41 -26.02
N LYS A 101 -0.57 -19.16 -26.42
CA LYS A 101 0.23 -18.43 -27.40
C LYS A 101 1.13 -17.38 -26.78
N ASP A 102 0.69 -16.82 -25.64
CA ASP A 102 1.36 -15.74 -24.92
C ASP A 102 1.35 -16.09 -23.42
N PRO A 103 2.08 -17.16 -23.01
CA PRO A 103 2.01 -17.67 -21.63
C PRO A 103 2.59 -16.67 -20.64
N TRP A 104 1.88 -16.48 -19.54
CA TRP A 104 2.27 -15.53 -18.51
C TRP A 104 3.61 -15.83 -17.84
N THR A 105 4.26 -14.79 -17.40
CA THR A 105 5.35 -14.81 -16.42
C THR A 105 4.79 -14.26 -15.10
N ILE A 106 4.84 -15.06 -14.05
CA ILE A 106 4.18 -14.75 -12.78
C ILE A 106 5.11 -14.93 -11.58
N TYR A 107 4.94 -14.07 -10.59
CA TYR A 107 5.23 -14.35 -9.19
C TYR A 107 3.96 -14.85 -8.50
N TRP A 108 4.11 -15.77 -7.58
CA TRP A 108 2.99 -16.25 -6.77
C TRP A 108 3.45 -16.46 -5.31
N LEU A 109 2.52 -16.27 -4.38
CA LEU A 109 2.77 -16.32 -2.95
C LEU A 109 1.53 -16.82 -2.22
N HIS A 110 1.70 -17.87 -1.42
CA HIS A 110 0.74 -18.27 -0.39
C HIS A 110 1.19 -17.74 0.96
N PHE A 111 0.26 -17.19 1.72
CA PHE A 111 0.54 -16.62 3.04
C PHE A 111 -0.60 -16.86 4.01
N ASN A 112 -0.30 -16.76 5.31
CA ASN A 112 -1.27 -16.85 6.39
C ASN A 112 -0.84 -15.97 7.58
N GLY A 113 -1.65 -15.94 8.65
CA GLY A 113 -1.39 -15.19 9.87
C GLY A 113 -2.62 -14.48 10.38
N ARG A 114 -2.59 -14.01 11.65
CA ARG A 114 -3.72 -13.34 12.31
C ARG A 114 -4.18 -12.05 11.61
N LEU A 115 -3.30 -11.39 10.88
CA LEU A 115 -3.58 -10.16 10.13
C LEU A 115 -3.89 -10.39 8.65
N ALA A 116 -3.83 -11.63 8.16
CA ALA A 116 -4.01 -11.92 6.73
C ALA A 116 -5.38 -11.45 6.21
N ASP A 117 -6.47 -11.71 6.95
CA ASP A 117 -7.79 -11.24 6.58
C ASP A 117 -7.90 -9.71 6.62
N HIS A 118 -7.29 -9.06 7.61
CA HIS A 118 -7.27 -7.60 7.69
C HIS A 118 -6.58 -6.97 6.48
N PHE A 119 -5.47 -7.54 6.01
CA PHE A 119 -4.81 -7.09 4.78
C PHE A 119 -5.67 -7.34 3.54
N TYR A 120 -6.29 -8.51 3.44
CA TYR A 120 -7.19 -8.84 2.35
C TYR A 120 -8.35 -7.82 2.27
N GLN A 121 -9.04 -7.57 3.38
CA GLN A 121 -10.09 -6.57 3.47
C GLN A 121 -9.59 -5.15 3.21
N HIS A 122 -8.39 -4.82 3.68
CA HIS A 122 -7.81 -3.48 3.49
C HIS A 122 -7.48 -3.17 2.03
N ILE A 123 -7.08 -4.15 1.24
CA ILE A 123 -6.80 -4.00 -0.20
C ILE A 123 -8.10 -3.67 -0.96
N GLN A 124 -9.24 -4.18 -0.51
CA GLN A 124 -10.57 -3.85 -1.03
C GLN A 124 -10.73 -4.05 -2.54
N MET A 125 -10.20 -5.10 -3.13
CA MET A 125 -10.46 -5.40 -4.53
C MET A 125 -11.95 -5.72 -4.73
N SER A 126 -12.57 -5.13 -5.75
CA SER A 126 -13.97 -5.40 -6.11
C SER A 126 -14.13 -6.69 -6.92
N THR A 127 -13.05 -7.18 -7.46
CA THR A 127 -12.93 -8.41 -8.26
C THR A 127 -11.69 -9.17 -7.83
N PRO A 128 -11.61 -10.49 -8.05
CA PRO A 128 -10.44 -11.30 -7.66
C PRO A 128 -9.14 -10.90 -8.39
N SER A 129 -9.22 -10.12 -9.46
CA SER A 129 -8.06 -9.58 -10.17
C SER A 129 -8.18 -8.08 -10.39
N PHE A 130 -7.03 -7.38 -10.40
CA PHE A 130 -6.94 -5.94 -10.58
C PHE A 130 -5.62 -5.57 -11.24
N ASN A 131 -5.64 -4.65 -12.21
CA ASN A 131 -4.41 -4.18 -12.84
C ASN A 131 -3.77 -3.08 -12.00
N ILE A 132 -2.51 -3.28 -11.61
CA ILE A 132 -1.68 -2.28 -10.89
C ILE A 132 -0.52 -1.79 -11.76
N GLY A 133 -0.44 -2.25 -13.01
CA GLY A 133 0.72 -2.06 -13.87
C GLY A 133 1.93 -2.90 -13.43
N VAL A 134 2.96 -2.93 -14.27
CA VAL A 134 4.23 -3.58 -13.89
C VAL A 134 5.02 -2.65 -12.98
N GLN A 135 5.15 -3.05 -11.72
CA GLN A 135 5.74 -2.25 -10.64
C GLN A 135 7.12 -2.81 -10.23
N PRO A 136 8.23 -2.11 -10.52
CA PRO A 136 9.57 -2.59 -10.15
C PRO A 136 9.74 -2.84 -8.64
N ARG A 137 9.03 -2.07 -7.81
CA ARG A 137 9.06 -2.24 -6.35
C ARG A 137 8.42 -3.56 -5.92
N VAL A 138 7.30 -3.95 -6.55
CA VAL A 138 6.63 -5.25 -6.28
C VAL A 138 7.56 -6.40 -6.66
N VAL A 139 8.17 -6.33 -7.85
CA VAL A 139 9.15 -7.33 -8.32
C VAL A 139 10.29 -7.48 -7.32
N ARG A 140 10.94 -6.38 -6.91
CA ARG A 140 12.04 -6.43 -5.93
C ARG A 140 11.65 -7.06 -4.59
N ILE A 141 10.41 -6.86 -4.14
CA ILE A 141 9.95 -7.50 -2.88
C ILE A 141 9.79 -9.00 -3.09
N PHE A 142 9.23 -9.45 -4.21
CA PHE A 142 9.14 -10.88 -4.53
C PHE A 142 10.52 -11.53 -4.66
N ASP A 143 11.48 -10.86 -5.29
CA ASP A 143 12.86 -11.35 -5.38
C ASP A 143 13.47 -11.50 -3.98
N GLY A 144 13.31 -10.49 -3.11
CA GLY A 144 13.76 -10.55 -1.72
C GLY A 144 13.12 -11.69 -0.93
N LEU A 145 11.81 -11.90 -1.06
CA LEU A 145 11.11 -13.03 -0.45
C LEU A 145 11.65 -14.37 -0.97
N SER A 146 12.01 -14.46 -2.25
CA SER A 146 12.55 -15.69 -2.86
C SER A 146 13.89 -16.12 -2.28
N GLU A 147 14.62 -15.21 -1.61
CA GLU A 147 15.89 -15.57 -0.94
C GLU A 147 15.67 -16.43 0.33
N LEU A 148 14.45 -16.50 0.87
CA LEU A 148 14.10 -17.41 1.97
C LEU A 148 14.42 -18.88 1.64
N ARG A 149 14.43 -19.27 0.37
CA ARG A 149 14.86 -20.60 -0.06
C ARG A 149 16.32 -20.94 0.32
N ARG A 150 17.15 -19.92 0.55
CA ARG A 150 18.58 -20.05 0.88
C ARG A 150 18.87 -19.78 2.36
N SER A 151 17.84 -19.44 3.13
CA SER A 151 17.98 -19.00 4.53
C SER A 151 18.41 -20.09 5.52
N GLY A 152 18.42 -21.36 5.11
CA GLY A 152 18.64 -22.46 6.04
C GLY A 152 17.60 -22.55 7.16
N TYR A 153 16.40 -22.01 6.92
CA TYR A 153 15.28 -21.94 7.86
C TYR A 153 15.53 -21.10 9.12
N GLN A 154 16.45 -20.14 9.04
CA GLN A 154 16.76 -19.25 10.16
C GLN A 154 15.59 -18.31 10.44
N LEU A 155 15.16 -18.23 11.71
CA LEU A 155 14.02 -17.43 12.13
C LEU A 155 14.18 -15.93 11.77
N ALA A 156 15.40 -15.39 11.90
CA ALA A 156 15.68 -13.98 11.57
C ALA A 156 15.34 -13.64 10.12
N GLU A 157 15.64 -14.55 9.18
CA GLU A 157 15.31 -14.38 7.76
C GLU A 157 13.79 -14.40 7.53
N TYR A 158 13.06 -15.28 8.23
CA TYR A 158 11.60 -15.33 8.15
C TYR A 158 10.92 -14.14 8.81
N ILE A 159 11.49 -13.56 9.87
CA ILE A 159 11.01 -12.29 10.44
C ILE A 159 11.13 -11.19 9.37
N GLN A 160 12.29 -11.08 8.72
CA GLN A 160 12.51 -10.16 7.60
C GLN A 160 11.50 -10.40 6.46
N GLY A 161 11.30 -11.66 6.07
CA GLY A 161 10.34 -12.06 5.04
C GLY A 161 8.89 -11.68 5.41
N GLY A 162 8.49 -11.85 6.67
CA GLY A 162 7.18 -11.42 7.17
C GLY A 162 6.95 -9.90 7.04
N HIS A 163 7.97 -9.11 7.37
CA HIS A 163 7.91 -7.66 7.19
C HIS A 163 7.87 -7.24 5.71
N GLN A 164 8.62 -7.92 4.85
CA GLN A 164 8.55 -7.71 3.39
C GLN A 164 7.16 -8.03 2.84
N LEU A 165 6.54 -9.12 3.31
CA LEU A 165 5.17 -9.48 2.93
C LEU A 165 4.16 -8.42 3.37
N GLN A 166 4.26 -7.90 4.60
CA GLN A 166 3.43 -6.79 5.07
C GLN A 166 3.61 -5.53 4.21
N ALA A 167 4.85 -5.20 3.87
CA ALA A 167 5.17 -4.08 2.98
C ALA A 167 4.59 -4.27 1.58
N LEU A 168 4.64 -5.51 1.03
CA LEU A 168 4.04 -5.86 -0.25
C LEU A 168 2.54 -5.60 -0.26
N LEU A 169 1.80 -6.17 0.70
CA LEU A 169 0.34 -6.06 0.76
C LEU A 169 -0.10 -4.61 1.00
N SER A 170 0.61 -3.87 1.86
CA SER A 170 0.36 -2.44 2.10
C SER A 170 0.56 -1.62 0.82
N TYR A 171 1.61 -1.91 0.06
CA TYR A 171 1.89 -1.22 -1.19
C TYR A 171 0.88 -1.55 -2.29
N VAL A 172 0.47 -2.83 -2.39
CA VAL A 172 -0.62 -3.26 -3.29
C VAL A 172 -1.92 -2.51 -2.96
N ALA A 173 -2.27 -2.38 -1.67
CA ALA A 173 -3.45 -1.62 -1.25
C ALA A 173 -3.39 -0.15 -1.70
N LEU A 174 -2.21 0.48 -1.61
CA LEU A 174 -1.99 1.85 -2.09
C LEU A 174 -2.22 1.95 -3.61
N LEU A 175 -1.63 1.04 -4.40
CA LEU A 175 -1.75 1.02 -5.86
C LEU A 175 -3.20 0.80 -6.31
N VAL A 176 -3.91 -0.16 -5.69
CA VAL A 176 -5.34 -0.42 -5.97
C VAL A 176 -6.18 0.83 -5.72
N ARG A 177 -5.92 1.56 -4.63
CA ARG A 177 -6.63 2.82 -4.33
C ARG A 177 -6.34 3.93 -5.34
N GLN A 178 -5.08 4.05 -5.77
CA GLN A 178 -4.66 5.08 -6.73
C GLN A 178 -5.27 4.87 -8.12
N GLN A 179 -5.45 3.64 -8.54
CA GLN A 179 -5.97 3.31 -9.88
C GLN A 179 -7.48 3.10 -9.95
N ARG A 180 -8.18 3.08 -8.80
CA ARG A 180 -9.63 3.04 -8.82
C ARG A 180 -10.18 4.28 -9.53
N PRO A 181 -11.07 4.13 -10.54
CA PRO A 181 -11.84 5.25 -11.03
C PRO A 181 -12.62 5.80 -9.83
N GLN A 182 -12.28 6.99 -9.40
CA GLN A 182 -13.05 7.64 -8.34
C GLN A 182 -14.40 7.97 -8.96
N SER A 183 -15.41 7.16 -8.64
CA SER A 183 -16.80 7.38 -9.07
C SER A 183 -17.32 8.69 -8.46
N GLY A 184 -17.59 9.64 -9.30
CA GLY A 184 -18.03 10.98 -8.95
C GLY A 184 -16.91 12.01 -9.05
N LYS A 185 -17.25 13.28 -9.40
CA LYS A 185 -16.33 14.42 -9.59
C LYS A 185 -15.16 14.39 -8.62
N THR A 186 -14.02 13.89 -9.13
CA THR A 186 -12.83 13.62 -8.33
C THR A 186 -12.18 14.93 -7.95
N LEU A 187 -11.94 15.12 -6.65
CA LEU A 187 -11.10 16.21 -6.20
C LEU A 187 -9.68 16.00 -6.78
N ASN A 188 -9.19 16.94 -7.55
CA ASN A 188 -7.79 16.91 -7.99
C ASN A 188 -6.91 17.26 -6.77
N TRP A 189 -6.47 16.22 -6.05
CA TRP A 189 -5.74 16.35 -4.79
C TRP A 189 -4.41 17.08 -4.97
N GLU A 190 -3.71 16.84 -6.07
CA GLU A 190 -2.45 17.53 -6.37
C GLU A 190 -2.68 19.02 -6.55
N ARG A 191 -3.70 19.37 -7.34
CA ARG A 191 -4.06 20.77 -7.55
C ARG A 191 -4.53 21.45 -6.25
N LEU A 192 -5.38 20.78 -5.46
CA LEU A 192 -5.84 21.30 -4.17
C LEU A 192 -4.67 21.55 -3.22
N ARG A 193 -3.74 20.58 -3.14
CA ARG A 193 -2.55 20.71 -2.31
C ARG A 193 -1.64 21.84 -2.82
N ALA A 194 -1.44 21.97 -4.13
CA ALA A 194 -0.69 23.07 -4.72
C ALA A 194 -1.31 24.42 -4.39
N THR A 195 -2.64 24.58 -4.57
CA THR A 195 -3.34 25.80 -4.21
C THR A 195 -3.22 26.13 -2.71
N MET A 196 -3.35 25.13 -1.83
CA MET A 196 -3.10 25.34 -0.40
C MET A 196 -1.66 25.76 -0.12
N GLN A 197 -0.68 25.18 -0.82
CA GLN A 197 0.72 25.54 -0.68
C GLN A 197 1.02 26.98 -1.14
N GLU A 198 0.41 27.42 -2.22
CA GLU A 198 0.50 28.82 -2.70
C GLU A 198 -0.04 29.83 -1.67
N HIS A 199 -1.10 29.44 -0.95
CA HIS A 199 -1.73 30.27 0.08
C HIS A 199 -1.13 30.09 1.48
N ILE A 200 0.01 29.43 1.62
CA ILE A 200 0.61 29.11 2.92
C ILE A 200 0.90 30.34 3.79
N HIS A 201 1.16 31.48 3.16
CA HIS A 201 1.43 32.78 3.79
C HIS A 201 0.17 33.62 4.08
N GLY A 202 -1.02 33.14 3.69
CA GLY A 202 -2.29 33.86 3.80
C GLY A 202 -3.38 33.05 4.49
N GLN A 203 -4.62 33.38 4.17
CA GLN A 203 -5.80 32.66 4.63
C GLN A 203 -6.31 31.72 3.54
N LEU A 204 -6.88 30.60 3.95
CA LEU A 204 -7.51 29.65 3.04
C LEU A 204 -8.96 30.04 2.80
N ASN A 205 -9.30 30.33 1.56
CA ASN A 205 -10.70 30.50 1.16
C ASN A 205 -11.32 29.13 0.83
N LEU A 206 -12.12 28.62 1.77
CA LEU A 206 -12.75 27.30 1.62
C LEU A 206 -13.82 27.32 0.51
N ASP A 207 -14.48 28.47 0.27
CA ASP A 207 -15.48 28.58 -0.76
C ASP A 207 -14.86 28.54 -2.17
N GLU A 208 -13.71 29.17 -2.36
CA GLU A 208 -12.94 29.10 -3.60
C GLU A 208 -12.43 27.67 -3.89
N LEU A 209 -11.91 26.98 -2.87
CA LEU A 209 -11.50 25.60 -3.02
C LEU A 209 -12.66 24.67 -3.38
N ALA A 210 -13.82 24.85 -2.74
CA ALA A 210 -15.02 24.08 -3.04
C ALA A 210 -15.53 24.38 -4.46
N ALA A 211 -15.54 25.65 -4.87
CA ALA A 211 -15.93 26.07 -6.22
C ALA A 211 -14.97 25.50 -7.29
N SER A 212 -13.66 25.51 -7.05
CA SER A 212 -12.67 24.92 -7.96
C SER A 212 -12.90 23.43 -8.20
N ALA A 213 -13.45 22.75 -7.20
CA ALA A 213 -13.84 21.34 -7.25
C ALA A 213 -15.27 21.12 -7.78
N LYS A 214 -16.01 22.19 -8.13
CA LYS A 214 -17.43 22.16 -8.53
C LYS A 214 -18.32 21.45 -7.49
N LEU A 215 -18.06 21.69 -6.21
CA LEU A 215 -18.80 21.15 -5.07
C LEU A 215 -19.29 22.27 -4.16
N SER A 216 -20.38 22.00 -3.40
CA SER A 216 -20.71 22.85 -2.26
C SER A 216 -19.68 22.68 -1.14
N LYS A 217 -19.50 23.71 -0.31
CA LYS A 217 -18.59 23.72 0.84
C LYS A 217 -18.77 22.49 1.76
N TYR A 218 -20.01 22.09 2.00
CA TYR A 218 -20.33 20.90 2.80
C TYR A 218 -19.82 19.61 2.14
N HIS A 219 -20.15 19.39 0.87
CA HIS A 219 -19.73 18.19 0.13
C HIS A 219 -18.22 18.14 -0.06
N PHE A 220 -17.59 19.31 -0.31
CA PHE A 220 -16.13 19.42 -0.38
C PHE A 220 -15.49 19.00 0.95
N SER A 221 -15.92 19.60 2.08
CA SER A 221 -15.37 19.29 3.41
C SER A 221 -15.56 17.82 3.78
N LYS A 222 -16.72 17.22 3.47
CA LYS A 222 -16.99 15.80 3.70
C LYS A 222 -16.06 14.90 2.89
N LYS A 223 -15.89 15.15 1.58
CA LYS A 223 -14.99 14.39 0.70
C LYS A 223 -13.53 14.58 1.12
N PHE A 224 -13.14 15.81 1.44
CA PHE A 224 -11.79 16.12 1.90
C PHE A 224 -11.45 15.36 3.18
N LYS A 225 -12.34 15.39 4.18
CA LYS A 225 -12.15 14.65 5.44
C LYS A 225 -12.12 13.14 5.22
N ALA A 226 -12.96 12.61 4.35
CA ALA A 226 -12.96 11.18 4.01
C ALA A 226 -11.64 10.71 3.37
N HIS A 227 -10.96 11.59 2.62
CA HIS A 227 -9.70 11.28 1.97
C HIS A 227 -8.48 11.51 2.87
N THR A 228 -8.45 12.62 3.60
CA THR A 228 -7.28 13.05 4.39
C THR A 228 -7.36 12.69 5.87
N GLY A 229 -8.53 12.27 6.36
CA GLY A 229 -8.81 12.08 7.78
C GLY A 229 -9.09 13.38 8.53
N GLN A 230 -8.89 14.55 7.92
CA GLN A 230 -8.96 15.87 8.58
C GLN A 230 -9.85 16.84 7.79
N SER A 231 -10.38 17.87 8.49
CA SER A 231 -11.05 18.96 7.78
C SER A 231 -10.04 19.78 6.93
N PRO A 232 -10.48 20.45 5.84
CA PRO A 232 -9.60 21.27 5.00
C PRO A 232 -8.83 22.33 5.80
N ILE A 233 -9.50 22.97 6.76
CA ILE A 233 -8.89 24.02 7.61
C ILE A 233 -7.81 23.40 8.50
N GLN A 234 -8.10 22.26 9.16
CA GLN A 234 -7.12 21.61 10.03
C GLN A 234 -5.91 21.11 9.24
N TYR A 235 -6.14 20.57 8.06
CA TYR A 235 -5.08 20.14 7.15
C TYR A 235 -4.18 21.34 6.75
N PHE A 236 -4.78 22.47 6.43
CA PHE A 236 -4.05 23.70 6.07
C PHE A 236 -3.25 24.27 7.26
N ILE A 237 -3.85 24.27 8.46
CA ILE A 237 -3.11 24.64 9.68
C ILE A 237 -1.88 23.74 9.85
N ASN A 238 -2.03 22.44 9.68
CA ASN A 238 -0.91 21.49 9.79
C ASN A 238 0.17 21.76 8.74
N MET A 239 -0.20 22.12 7.50
CA MET A 239 0.78 22.54 6.48
C MET A 239 1.57 23.79 6.91
N LYS A 240 0.90 24.80 7.47
CA LYS A 240 1.54 26.01 8.02
C LYS A 240 2.50 25.66 9.16
N ILE A 241 2.09 24.78 10.07
CA ILE A 241 2.94 24.32 11.19
C ILE A 241 4.17 23.57 10.66
N GLN A 242 4.02 22.68 9.68
CA GLN A 242 5.17 22.00 9.05
C GLN A 242 6.15 23.00 8.41
N ARG A 243 5.62 24.02 7.72
CA ARG A 243 6.46 25.10 7.15
C ARG A 243 7.15 25.90 8.26
N ALA A 244 6.46 26.17 9.36
CA ALA A 244 7.05 26.84 10.51
C ALA A 244 8.18 26.01 11.17
N CYS A 245 8.00 24.71 11.31
CA CYS A 245 9.08 23.82 11.77
C CYS A 245 10.31 23.94 10.88
N TYR A 246 10.13 23.87 9.56
CA TYR A 246 11.24 24.04 8.61
C TYR A 246 11.95 25.38 8.78
N LEU A 247 11.21 26.49 8.93
CA LEU A 247 11.81 27.82 9.14
C LEU A 247 12.54 27.92 10.50
N LEU A 248 11.97 27.32 11.55
CA LEU A 248 12.63 27.26 12.87
C LEU A 248 13.92 26.44 12.85
N ASP A 249 13.96 25.38 12.04
CA ASP A 249 15.12 24.49 11.91
C ASP A 249 16.22 25.08 11.00
N SER A 250 15.81 25.74 9.91
CA SER A 250 16.74 26.15 8.81
C SER A 250 17.15 27.62 8.85
N THR A 251 16.54 28.44 9.71
CA THR A 251 16.80 29.88 9.76
C THR A 251 17.00 30.42 11.18
N GLY A 252 17.64 31.58 11.30
CA GLY A 252 17.74 32.34 12.55
C GLY A 252 16.54 33.27 12.83
N GLN A 253 15.44 33.18 12.05
CA GLN A 253 14.26 34.03 12.22
C GLN A 253 13.66 33.92 13.62
N SER A 254 13.24 35.05 14.20
CA SER A 254 12.51 35.02 15.46
C SER A 254 11.15 34.32 15.33
N VAL A 255 10.59 33.83 16.45
CA VAL A 255 9.24 33.21 16.45
C VAL A 255 8.19 34.13 15.84
N LYS A 256 8.28 35.44 16.07
CA LYS A 256 7.39 36.45 15.48
C LYS A 256 7.53 36.50 13.94
N GLN A 257 8.78 36.47 13.44
CA GLN A 257 9.04 36.46 12.00
C GLN A 257 8.54 35.14 11.36
N VAL A 258 8.73 34.01 12.01
CA VAL A 258 8.21 32.72 11.53
C VAL A 258 6.69 32.72 11.51
N ALA A 259 6.02 33.24 12.55
CA ALA A 259 4.56 33.38 12.58
C ALA A 259 4.06 34.19 11.38
N SER A 260 4.65 35.37 11.16
CA SER A 260 4.31 36.22 10.02
C SER A 260 4.58 35.52 8.67
N ALA A 261 5.71 34.82 8.55
CA ALA A 261 6.07 34.09 7.33
C ALA A 261 5.10 32.95 6.98
N VAL A 262 4.34 32.42 7.93
CA VAL A 262 3.27 31.43 7.70
C VAL A 262 1.86 32.04 7.83
N GLY A 263 1.75 33.40 7.75
CA GLY A 263 0.48 34.12 7.67
C GLY A 263 -0.28 34.20 8.98
N TYR A 264 0.42 34.39 10.11
CA TYR A 264 -0.18 34.72 11.40
C TYR A 264 0.36 36.08 11.89
N ASP A 265 -0.52 37.04 12.05
CA ASP A 265 -0.17 38.35 12.60
C ASP A 265 0.06 38.29 14.12
N ASP A 266 -0.69 37.44 14.81
CA ASP A 266 -0.55 37.21 16.26
C ASP A 266 0.39 36.03 16.53
N ALA A 267 1.60 36.34 17.00
CA ALA A 267 2.60 35.36 17.36
C ALA A 267 2.23 34.53 18.60
N TYR A 268 1.39 35.04 19.52
CA TYR A 268 0.90 34.27 20.66
C TYR A 268 -0.15 33.24 20.22
N TYR A 269 -1.06 33.63 19.35
CA TYR A 269 -2.02 32.70 18.77
C TYR A 269 -1.31 31.60 17.97
N PHE A 270 -0.34 31.98 17.13
CA PHE A 270 0.52 31.03 16.42
C PHE A 270 1.22 30.05 17.38
N SER A 271 1.83 30.57 18.47
CA SER A 271 2.56 29.72 19.43
C SER A 271 1.62 28.69 20.10
N ARG A 272 0.37 29.07 20.39
CA ARG A 272 -0.64 28.13 20.92
C ARG A 272 -1.01 27.06 19.92
N LEU A 273 -1.22 27.41 18.64
CA LEU A 273 -1.50 26.45 17.57
C LEU A 273 -0.32 25.50 17.35
N PHE A 274 0.90 26.04 17.32
CA PHE A 274 2.13 25.27 17.17
C PHE A 274 2.30 24.27 18.30
N LYS A 275 2.15 24.73 19.56
CA LYS A 275 2.24 23.84 20.75
C LYS A 275 1.15 22.76 20.72
N LYS A 276 -0.06 23.10 20.28
CA LYS A 276 -1.15 22.11 20.13
C LYS A 276 -0.83 21.03 19.08
N ALA A 277 -0.16 21.41 18.00
CA ALA A 277 0.16 20.49 16.91
C ALA A 277 1.45 19.66 17.17
N ILE A 278 2.46 20.27 17.75
CA ILE A 278 3.82 19.69 17.93
C ILE A 278 4.06 19.18 19.35
N GLY A 279 3.30 19.67 20.34
CA GLY A 279 3.51 19.36 21.76
C GLY A 279 4.47 20.31 22.48
N LEU A 280 5.31 21.06 21.75
CA LEU A 280 6.29 22.01 22.28
C LEU A 280 5.99 23.43 21.78
N ALA A 281 6.33 24.46 22.57
CA ALA A 281 6.29 25.82 22.08
C ALA A 281 7.36 26.04 21.00
N PRO A 282 7.19 27.00 20.05
CA PRO A 282 8.16 27.23 18.96
C PRO A 282 9.59 27.51 19.45
N HIS A 283 9.72 28.25 20.54
CA HIS A 283 11.01 28.53 21.17
C HIS A 283 11.66 27.25 21.69
N ASP A 284 10.93 26.45 22.47
CA ASP A 284 11.41 25.18 23.02
C ASP A 284 11.75 24.18 21.95
N TYR A 285 10.92 24.08 20.88
CA TYR A 285 11.16 23.24 19.71
C TYR A 285 12.53 23.53 19.08
N ARG A 286 12.89 24.82 18.91
CA ARG A 286 14.20 25.22 18.37
C ARG A 286 15.37 24.81 19.27
N HIS A 287 15.21 24.89 20.61
CA HIS A 287 16.27 24.59 21.53
C HIS A 287 16.46 23.10 21.85
N HIS A 288 15.43 22.26 21.68
CA HIS A 288 15.51 20.81 21.88
C HIS A 288 16.32 20.08 20.79
N ARG A 289 16.69 20.75 19.70
CA ARG A 289 17.48 20.19 18.59
C ARG A 289 18.91 20.70 18.51
N ARG A 290 19.30 21.58 19.42
CA ARG A 290 20.71 21.98 19.62
C ARG A 290 21.25 21.21 20.82
#